data_6e14ac6d62c70fe2f01111a8226a4cc0
#
_entry.id   6e14ac6d62c70fe2f01111a8226a4cc0
#
_cell.length_a   1.000
_cell.length_b   1.000
_cell.length_c   1.000
_cell.angle_alpha   90.00
_cell.angle_beta   90.00
_cell.angle_gamma   90.00
#
_symmetry.space_group_name_H-M   'P 1'
#
loop_
_entity.id
_entity.type
_entity.pdbx_description
1 polymer ?
#
loop_
_entity_poly.entity_id
_entity_poly.type
_entity_poly.pdbx_seq_one_letter_code
_entity_poly.pdbx_strand_id
1 'polypeptide(L)'
;MERGVPLMRRLLALLLLLTTVSADARDLVLVVRGDSPVIEMDSLTVRKLFMGFTVTAGSQPLHAIRLGGDSSLDSAFLQSVVGMSAAQYERRLLRMALKQGRAAPSIAENSAEVIGALREDTRAVGCLWADQIVGRNDLRIVRLLWRG
;
A
#
# COMPACT_ATOMS: atom_id res chain seq x y z
N MET A 1 -52.70 -10.45 32.32
CA MET A 1 -52.56 -9.08 31.82
C MET A 1 -51.14 -8.65 31.64
N GLU A 2 -50.34 -9.46 31.03
CA GLU A 2 -48.93 -9.09 30.76
C GLU A 2 -48.53 -9.58 29.36
N ARG A 3 -48.89 -8.83 28.33
CA ARG A 3 -48.59 -9.19 26.95
C ARG A 3 -47.86 -8.09 26.15
N GLY A 4 -47.21 -7.12 26.85
CA GLY A 4 -46.54 -6.02 26.19
C GLY A 4 -45.02 -6.07 26.16
N VAL A 5 -44.39 -7.00 26.93
CA VAL A 5 -42.94 -7.02 27.13
C VAL A 5 -42.11 -7.74 26.05
N PRO A 6 -42.63 -8.78 25.34
CA PRO A 6 -41.76 -9.51 24.40
C PRO A 6 -41.52 -8.77 23.08
N LEU A 7 -42.40 -7.87 22.64
CA LEU A 7 -42.21 -7.16 21.38
C LEU A 7 -41.15 -6.07 21.50
N MET A 8 -41.11 -5.36 22.63
CA MET A 8 -40.12 -4.30 22.85
C MET A 8 -38.71 -4.86 23.02
N ARG A 9 -38.58 -6.04 23.65
CA ARG A 9 -37.28 -6.75 23.74
C ARG A 9 -36.80 -7.27 22.39
N ARG A 10 -37.73 -7.65 21.49
CA ARG A 10 -37.38 -8.10 20.13
C ARG A 10 -36.97 -6.93 19.23
N LEU A 11 -37.60 -5.77 19.41
CA LEU A 11 -37.19 -4.53 18.71
C LEU A 11 -35.84 -4.02 19.18
N LEU A 12 -35.53 -4.11 20.49
CA LEU A 12 -34.22 -3.73 21.01
C LEU A 12 -33.12 -4.69 20.54
N ALA A 13 -33.42 -5.99 20.44
CA ALA A 13 -32.45 -6.97 19.91
C ALA A 13 -32.20 -6.80 18.41
N LEU A 14 -33.19 -6.34 17.66
CA LEU A 14 -33.06 -6.07 16.23
C LEU A 14 -32.28 -4.77 15.96
N LEU A 15 -32.31 -3.81 16.88
CA LEU A 15 -31.59 -2.55 16.77
C LEU A 15 -30.09 -2.72 17.09
N LEU A 16 -29.72 -3.75 17.87
CA LEU A 16 -28.32 -4.06 18.19
C LEU A 16 -27.60 -4.80 17.06
N LEU A 17 -28.31 -5.34 16.07
CA LEU A 17 -27.72 -6.04 14.93
C LEU A 17 -27.33 -5.12 13.76
N LEU A 18 -27.59 -3.82 13.88
CA LEU A 18 -27.25 -2.81 12.88
C LEU A 18 -25.95 -2.05 13.20
N THR A 19 -25.10 -2.57 14.08
CA THR A 19 -23.70 -2.15 14.09
C THR A 19 -23.03 -2.78 12.88
N THR A 20 -23.26 -2.18 11.73
CA THR A 20 -22.41 -2.41 10.57
C THR A 20 -20.98 -2.04 10.99
N VAL A 21 -20.15 -3.05 11.18
CA VAL A 21 -18.71 -2.85 11.19
C VAL A 21 -18.41 -2.25 9.82
N SER A 22 -18.30 -0.94 9.78
CA SER A 22 -17.68 -0.26 8.64
C SER A 22 -16.24 -0.77 8.64
N ALA A 23 -15.96 -1.74 7.79
CA ALA A 23 -14.59 -2.02 7.43
C ALA A 23 -14.07 -0.67 6.91
N ASP A 24 -13.11 -0.06 7.61
CA ASP A 24 -12.51 1.19 7.18
C ASP A 24 -11.94 0.96 5.79
N ALA A 25 -12.63 1.50 4.79
CA ALA A 25 -12.17 1.50 3.42
C ALA A 25 -10.89 2.33 3.38
N ARG A 26 -9.76 1.68 3.09
CA ARG A 26 -8.44 2.32 3.07
C ARG A 26 -7.93 2.35 1.65
N ASP A 27 -7.44 3.49 1.22
CA ASP A 27 -6.83 3.64 -0.09
C ASP A 27 -5.32 3.32 -0.03
N LEU A 28 -4.85 2.50 -0.96
CA LEU A 28 -3.43 2.25 -1.15
C LEU A 28 -2.86 3.29 -2.10
N VAL A 29 -1.80 3.98 -1.67
CA VAL A 29 -1.19 5.08 -2.42
C VAL A 29 0.31 4.88 -2.60
N LEU A 30 0.81 5.42 -3.71
CA LEU A 30 2.23 5.53 -3.99
C LEU A 30 2.73 6.86 -3.43
N VAL A 31 3.77 6.82 -2.62
CA VAL A 31 4.27 7.95 -1.85
C VAL A 31 5.75 8.18 -2.11
N VAL A 32 6.13 9.44 -2.19
CA VAL A 32 7.51 9.91 -2.30
C VAL A 32 7.75 11.06 -1.33
N ARG A 33 9.00 11.44 -1.12
CA ARG A 33 9.32 12.68 -0.42
C ARG A 33 8.83 13.89 -1.22
N GLY A 34 8.42 14.94 -0.54
CA GLY A 34 7.80 16.10 -1.17
C GLY A 34 8.63 16.77 -2.28
N ASP A 35 9.95 16.73 -2.15
CA ASP A 35 10.92 17.27 -3.14
C ASP A 35 11.49 16.19 -4.09
N SER A 36 10.88 15.01 -4.14
CA SER A 36 11.27 13.95 -5.07
C SER A 36 11.18 14.42 -6.52
N PRO A 37 12.09 13.95 -7.40
CA PRO A 37 12.01 14.21 -8.84
C PRO A 37 10.81 13.51 -9.52
N VAL A 38 10.15 12.59 -8.84
CA VAL A 38 8.96 11.90 -9.34
C VAL A 38 7.77 12.83 -9.27
N ILE A 39 7.27 13.29 -10.42
CA ILE A 39 6.08 14.13 -10.50
C ILE A 39 4.83 13.29 -10.59
N GLU A 40 4.83 12.33 -11.50
CA GLU A 40 3.76 11.34 -11.67
C GLU A 40 4.35 10.01 -12.15
N MET A 41 3.59 8.94 -12.01
CA MET A 41 4.00 7.61 -12.46
C MET A 41 2.77 6.81 -12.87
N ASP A 42 2.74 6.32 -14.11
CA ASP A 42 1.66 5.46 -14.57
C ASP A 42 1.73 4.05 -13.96
N SER A 43 0.64 3.30 -14.07
CA SER A 43 0.52 1.96 -13.46
C SER A 43 1.56 0.98 -13.99
N LEU A 44 1.91 1.06 -15.27
CA LEU A 44 2.91 0.18 -15.87
C LEU A 44 4.31 0.49 -15.32
N THR A 45 4.65 1.74 -15.17
CA THR A 45 5.93 2.18 -14.60
C THR A 45 6.04 1.80 -13.12
N VAL A 46 4.98 1.98 -12.34
CA VAL A 46 4.91 1.50 -10.95
C VAL A 46 5.15 -0.01 -10.90
N ARG A 47 4.46 -0.77 -11.74
CA ARG A 47 4.65 -2.23 -11.82
C ARG A 47 6.09 -2.60 -12.15
N LYS A 48 6.69 -1.97 -13.15
CA LYS A 48 8.10 -2.21 -13.53
C LYS A 48 9.05 -1.95 -12.35
N LEU A 49 8.85 -0.83 -11.65
CA LEU A 49 9.68 -0.47 -10.50
C LEU A 49 9.62 -1.56 -9.41
N PHE A 50 8.43 -1.99 -9.02
CA PHE A 50 8.27 -3.03 -8.00
C PHE A 50 8.60 -4.44 -8.49
N MET A 51 8.72 -4.64 -9.80
CA MET A 51 9.20 -5.89 -10.40
C MET A 51 10.73 -5.97 -10.48
N GLY A 52 11.45 -4.96 -10.02
CA GLY A 52 12.90 -4.91 -10.03
C GLY A 52 13.52 -4.36 -11.32
N PHE A 53 12.73 -3.81 -12.24
CA PHE A 53 13.27 -3.11 -13.41
C PHE A 53 13.87 -1.77 -13.01
N THR A 54 14.89 -1.34 -13.73
CA THR A 54 15.44 0.00 -13.55
C THR A 54 14.45 1.03 -14.09
N VAL A 55 13.97 1.88 -13.20
CA VAL A 55 13.11 3.03 -13.51
C VAL A 55 13.83 4.28 -13.04
N THR A 56 13.89 5.30 -13.88
CA THR A 56 14.57 6.56 -13.57
C THR A 56 13.59 7.73 -13.55
N ALA A 57 13.86 8.70 -12.69
CA ALA A 57 13.27 10.04 -12.77
C ALA A 57 14.38 11.00 -13.19
N GLY A 58 14.26 11.55 -14.40
CA GLY A 58 15.41 12.21 -15.03
C GLY A 58 16.56 11.21 -15.23
N SER A 59 17.74 11.51 -14.69
CA SER A 59 18.92 10.62 -14.73
C SER A 59 19.08 9.75 -13.48
N GLN A 60 18.21 9.90 -12.48
CA GLN A 60 18.35 9.23 -11.18
C GLN A 60 17.54 7.92 -11.14
N PRO A 61 18.19 6.78 -10.85
CA PRO A 61 17.48 5.53 -10.66
C PRO A 61 16.65 5.58 -9.37
N LEU A 62 15.40 5.17 -9.48
CA LEU A 62 14.48 5.04 -8.35
C LEU A 62 14.62 3.68 -7.69
N HIS A 63 14.28 3.59 -6.43
CA HIS A 63 14.16 2.31 -5.74
C HIS A 63 12.88 2.21 -4.95
N ALA A 64 12.29 1.03 -5.01
CA ALA A 64 11.03 0.72 -4.39
C ALA A 64 11.22 0.22 -2.97
N ILE A 65 10.31 0.63 -2.09
CA ILE A 65 10.22 0.15 -0.72
C ILE A 65 8.83 -0.46 -0.52
N ARG A 66 8.80 -1.72 -0.11
CA ARG A 66 7.57 -2.43 0.26
C ARG A 66 7.38 -2.39 1.76
N LEU A 67 6.13 -2.31 2.19
CA LEU A 67 5.74 -2.55 3.57
C LEU A 67 5.50 -4.04 3.78
N GLY A 68 6.26 -4.65 4.67
CA GLY A 68 6.00 -5.99 5.21
C GLY A 68 5.13 -5.92 6.47
N GLY A 69 4.67 -7.08 6.94
CA GLY A 69 3.94 -7.16 8.21
C GLY A 69 2.48 -6.70 8.19
N ASP A 70 1.98 -6.19 7.08
CA ASP A 70 0.57 -5.80 6.87
C ASP A 70 -0.03 -6.66 5.76
N SER A 71 -0.77 -7.71 6.15
CA SER A 71 -1.35 -8.67 5.20
C SER A 71 -2.41 -8.05 4.29
N SER A 72 -3.18 -7.09 4.78
CA SER A 72 -4.19 -6.38 3.99
C SER A 72 -3.56 -5.50 2.94
N LEU A 73 -2.51 -4.76 3.31
CA LEU A 73 -1.75 -3.94 2.38
C LEU A 73 -1.05 -4.82 1.34
N ASP A 74 -0.44 -5.92 1.75
CA ASP A 74 0.24 -6.85 0.85
C ASP A 74 -0.72 -7.45 -0.18
N SER A 75 -1.92 -7.85 0.25
CA SER A 75 -2.96 -8.34 -0.65
C SER A 75 -3.40 -7.29 -1.67
N ALA A 76 -3.65 -6.05 -1.23
CA ALA A 76 -3.99 -4.94 -2.13
C ALA A 76 -2.85 -4.63 -3.11
N PHE A 77 -1.61 -4.63 -2.63
CA PHE A 77 -0.41 -4.44 -3.46
C PHE A 77 -0.26 -5.54 -4.51
N LEU A 78 -0.32 -6.80 -4.12
CA LEU A 78 -0.20 -7.93 -5.05
C LEU A 78 -1.28 -7.89 -6.14
N GLN A 79 -2.49 -7.55 -5.78
CA GLN A 79 -3.62 -7.48 -6.71
C GLN A 79 -3.52 -6.27 -7.65
N SER A 80 -3.23 -5.09 -7.12
CA SER A 80 -3.35 -3.83 -7.88
C SER A 80 -2.05 -3.38 -8.55
N VAL A 81 -0.89 -3.71 -7.98
CA VAL A 81 0.41 -3.27 -8.50
C VAL A 81 1.05 -4.32 -9.40
N VAL A 82 1.26 -5.52 -8.90
CA VAL A 82 1.99 -6.55 -9.66
C VAL A 82 1.09 -7.57 -10.35
N GLY A 83 -0.15 -7.74 -9.92
CA GLY A 83 -1.14 -8.61 -10.55
C GLY A 83 -0.76 -10.09 -10.51
N MET A 84 -0.16 -10.55 -9.43
CA MET A 84 0.26 -11.94 -9.26
C MET A 84 0.20 -12.36 -7.78
N SER A 85 0.26 -13.68 -7.53
CA SER A 85 0.33 -14.19 -6.16
C SER A 85 1.67 -13.87 -5.50
N ALA A 86 1.73 -13.93 -4.17
CA ALA A 86 2.96 -13.74 -3.41
C ALA A 86 4.08 -14.69 -3.89
N ALA A 87 3.78 -15.97 -4.05
CA ALA A 87 4.75 -16.95 -4.50
C ALA A 87 5.27 -16.70 -5.92
N GLN A 88 4.40 -16.28 -6.83
CA GLN A 88 4.79 -15.89 -8.20
C GLN A 88 5.68 -14.65 -8.19
N TYR A 89 5.34 -13.66 -7.39
CA TYR A 89 6.08 -12.42 -7.26
C TYR A 89 7.49 -12.66 -6.71
N GLU A 90 7.61 -13.40 -5.63
CA GLU A 90 8.90 -13.77 -5.03
C GLU A 90 9.80 -14.55 -6.00
N ARG A 91 9.25 -15.55 -6.69
CA ARG A 91 10.00 -16.30 -7.71
C ARG A 91 10.47 -15.40 -8.85
N ARG A 92 9.66 -14.42 -9.24
CA ARG A 92 10.03 -13.48 -10.30
C ARG A 92 11.15 -12.55 -9.86
N LEU A 93 11.08 -12.00 -8.65
CA LEU A 93 12.13 -11.16 -8.09
C LEU A 93 13.45 -11.93 -7.98
N LEU A 94 13.41 -13.17 -7.49
CA LEU A 94 14.59 -14.03 -7.38
C LEU A 94 15.21 -14.30 -8.77
N ARG A 95 14.39 -14.59 -9.76
CA ARG A 95 14.84 -14.80 -11.14
C ARG A 95 15.50 -13.55 -11.73
N MET A 96 14.93 -12.39 -11.49
CA MET A 96 15.49 -11.11 -11.91
C MET A 96 16.84 -10.83 -11.26
N ALA A 97 16.96 -11.10 -9.95
CA ALA A 97 18.21 -10.93 -9.22
C ALA A 97 19.31 -11.86 -9.75
N LEU A 98 19.00 -13.14 -9.96
CA LEU A 98 19.97 -14.15 -10.41
C LEU A 98 20.39 -13.96 -11.87
N LYS A 99 19.48 -13.60 -12.77
CA LYS A 99 19.76 -13.51 -14.20
C LYS A 99 20.30 -12.14 -14.64
N GLN A 100 19.88 -11.07 -13.98
CA GLN A 100 20.13 -9.70 -14.42
C GLN A 100 20.84 -8.86 -13.37
N GLY A 101 21.17 -9.42 -12.21
CA GLY A 101 21.85 -8.71 -11.11
C GLY A 101 21.01 -7.54 -10.55
N ARG A 102 19.69 -7.56 -10.74
CA ARG A 102 18.81 -6.48 -10.29
C ARG A 102 18.41 -6.65 -8.83
N ALA A 103 18.41 -5.56 -8.11
CA ALA A 103 17.97 -5.55 -6.72
C ALA A 103 16.43 -5.64 -6.64
N ALA A 104 15.95 -6.52 -5.77
CA ALA A 104 14.56 -6.53 -5.37
C ALA A 104 14.19 -5.26 -4.59
N PRO A 105 12.90 -4.86 -4.54
CA PRO A 105 12.46 -3.80 -3.64
C PRO A 105 12.87 -4.08 -2.20
N SER A 106 13.27 -3.05 -1.47
CA SER A 106 13.53 -3.16 -0.04
C SER A 106 12.24 -3.43 0.71
N ILE A 107 12.32 -4.22 1.78
CA ILE A 107 11.17 -4.52 2.64
C ILE A 107 11.38 -3.83 3.98
N ALA A 108 10.44 -2.97 4.36
CA ALA A 108 10.36 -2.35 5.68
C ALA A 108 9.37 -3.13 6.55
N GLU A 109 9.64 -3.23 7.84
CA GLU A 109 8.82 -4.03 8.76
C GLU A 109 7.53 -3.32 9.19
N ASN A 110 7.51 -1.98 9.11
CA ASN A 110 6.36 -1.16 9.50
C ASN A 110 6.31 0.15 8.72
N SER A 111 5.19 0.87 8.83
CA SER A 111 4.99 2.13 8.13
C SER A 111 5.99 3.23 8.55
N ALA A 112 6.42 3.25 9.81
CA ALA A 112 7.41 4.21 10.29
C ALA A 112 8.76 4.05 9.58
N GLU A 113 9.17 2.81 9.31
CA GLU A 113 10.40 2.53 8.54
C GLU A 113 10.26 2.95 7.06
N VAL A 114 9.12 2.71 6.43
CA VAL A 114 8.86 3.21 5.07
C VAL A 114 8.97 4.72 5.04
N ILE A 115 8.31 5.41 5.96
CA ILE A 115 8.32 6.86 6.06
C ILE A 115 9.74 7.39 6.30
N GLY A 116 10.49 6.76 7.19
CA GLY A 116 11.89 7.10 7.44
C GLY A 116 12.74 6.97 6.19
N ALA A 117 12.62 5.88 5.46
CA ALA A 117 13.36 5.66 4.21
C ALA A 117 12.98 6.68 3.12
N LEU A 118 11.70 7.05 3.01
CA LEU A 118 11.26 8.09 2.08
C LEU A 118 11.85 9.47 2.44
N ARG A 119 11.97 9.78 3.73
CA ARG A 119 12.56 11.03 4.22
C ARG A 119 14.06 11.13 3.96
N GLU A 120 14.75 10.02 4.00
CA GLU A 120 16.20 9.97 3.81
C GLU A 120 16.63 10.04 2.34
N ASP A 121 15.78 9.63 1.41
CA ASP A 121 16.14 9.52 0.01
C ASP A 121 15.01 9.99 -0.92
N THR A 122 15.29 11.02 -1.71
CA THR A 122 14.37 11.54 -2.74
C THR A 122 14.08 10.57 -3.87
N ARG A 123 14.89 9.53 -4.04
CA ARG A 123 14.70 8.49 -5.06
C ARG A 123 13.87 7.32 -4.58
N ALA A 124 13.58 7.26 -3.28
CA ALA A 124 12.76 6.20 -2.69
C ALA A 124 11.28 6.39 -3.05
N VAL A 125 10.61 5.29 -3.37
CA VAL A 125 9.19 5.22 -3.70
C VAL A 125 8.57 4.11 -2.88
N GLY A 126 7.53 4.42 -2.11
CA GLY A 126 6.89 3.46 -1.22
C GLY A 126 5.38 3.36 -1.43
N CYS A 127 4.82 2.24 -0.99
CA CYS A 127 3.37 2.04 -0.92
C CYS A 127 2.93 2.08 0.55
N LEU A 128 1.92 2.88 0.84
CA LEU A 128 1.33 3.04 2.17
C LEU A 128 -0.19 3.17 2.07
N TRP A 129 -0.87 2.96 3.17
CA TRP A 129 -2.25 3.40 3.29
C TRP A 129 -2.31 4.92 3.37
N ALA A 130 -3.28 5.53 2.71
CA ALA A 130 -3.42 6.98 2.68
C ALA A 130 -3.54 7.61 4.08
N ASP A 131 -4.19 6.92 5.02
CA ASP A 131 -4.33 7.36 6.40
C ASP A 131 -3.01 7.38 7.19
N GLN A 132 -2.00 6.63 6.76
CA GLN A 132 -0.68 6.60 7.41
C GLN A 132 0.17 7.84 7.12
N ILE A 133 -0.22 8.63 6.12
CA ILE A 133 0.52 9.85 5.74
C ILE A 133 -0.28 11.14 5.93
N VAL A 134 -1.46 11.07 6.53
CA VAL A 134 -2.27 12.25 6.86
C VAL A 134 -1.48 13.21 7.75
N GLY A 135 -1.47 14.49 7.40
CA GLY A 135 -0.75 15.53 8.15
C GLY A 135 0.76 15.55 7.95
N ARG A 136 1.31 14.71 7.08
CA ARG A 136 2.74 14.68 6.77
C ARG A 136 3.04 15.52 5.55
N ASN A 137 3.38 16.80 5.77
CA ASN A 137 3.64 17.76 4.70
C ASN A 137 4.97 17.51 3.94
N ASP A 138 5.84 16.68 4.50
CA ASP A 138 7.12 16.28 3.91
C ASP A 138 7.01 15.13 2.90
N LEU A 139 5.83 14.52 2.81
CA LEU A 139 5.53 13.44 1.87
C LEU A 139 4.48 13.85 0.86
N ARG A 140 4.48 13.21 -0.30
CA ARG A 140 3.55 13.48 -1.38
C ARG A 140 3.02 12.20 -2.01
N ILE A 141 1.70 12.13 -2.21
CA ILE A 141 1.06 11.06 -2.98
C ILE A 141 1.30 11.32 -4.47
N VAL A 142 1.86 10.33 -5.16
CA VAL A 142 2.08 10.35 -6.61
C VAL A 142 0.91 9.70 -7.34
N ARG A 143 0.34 8.64 -6.76
CA ARG A 143 -0.73 7.88 -7.41
C ARG A 143 -1.60 7.13 -6.40
N LEU A 144 -2.89 7.05 -6.69
CA LEU A 144 -3.81 6.11 -6.06
C LEU A 144 -3.62 4.75 -6.76
N LEU A 145 -3.26 3.71 -5.99
CA LEU A 145 -3.00 2.36 -6.51
C LEU A 145 -4.22 1.45 -6.40
N TRP A 146 -4.94 1.58 -5.30
CA TRP A 146 -6.13 0.78 -5.02
C TRP A 146 -7.07 1.56 -4.11
N ARG A 147 -8.37 1.42 -4.37
CA ARG A 147 -9.42 2.03 -3.56
C ARG A 147 -10.14 0.96 -2.76
N GLY A 148 -10.14 1.11 -1.44
CA GLY A 148 -10.84 0.23 -0.51
C GLY A 148 -12.34 0.45 -0.40
#